data_7e8c3b8f92c0046aeb42a7cac8820725
#
_entry.id   7e8c3b8f92c0046aeb42a7cac8820725
#
_cell.length_a   1.000
_cell.length_b   1.000
_cell.length_c   1.000
_cell.angle_alpha   90.00
_cell.angle_beta   90.00
_cell.angle_gamma   90.00
#
_symmetry.space_group_name_H-M   'P 1'
#
loop_
_entity.id
_entity.type
_entity.pdbx_description
1 polymer ?
#
loop_
_entity_poly.entity_id
_entity_poly.type
_entity_poly.pdbx_seq_one_letter_code
_entity_poly.pdbx_strand_id
1 'polypeptide(L)'
;MTFTPLPCRRLIVNGDDFGLSTQVNAGIVHAHCSGILTSTSLMVTGPAWEDAVALAKATPSLSVGLHLTLVQGRAVLSPHLLPDLIDHEGNFSHNPTLAGLRYFFSRRARAQVRAECRAQLERFLATGLTLAHVDGHLHLHMHPAVHAILLDLAKEYGIAAMRLTREDLASSLALDAHHGLRKRWESLIFTRLSQVAEKKLRAGGIAFPDALFGLHQSGDLNERYLLKLLPRLREGVTELYCHPSFLPCPEVRRWTPTYRRDVELEALTSPAVRAAVAAQGVTLISYRDLRPARTDSTAR
;
A
#
# COMPACT_ATOMS: atom_id res chain seq x y z
N MET A 1 -30.02 -14.50 -27.65
CA MET A 1 -28.70 -14.67 -26.94
C MET A 1 -28.59 -13.58 -25.91
N THR A 2 -28.81 -13.94 -24.65
CA THR A 2 -28.66 -13.01 -23.53
C THR A 2 -27.17 -12.81 -23.30
N PHE A 3 -26.66 -11.64 -23.60
CA PHE A 3 -25.29 -11.22 -23.23
C PHE A 3 -25.23 -11.15 -21.72
N THR A 4 -24.68 -12.17 -21.08
CA THR A 4 -24.24 -12.04 -19.69
C THR A 4 -23.00 -11.13 -19.73
N PRO A 5 -23.01 -9.92 -19.13
CA PRO A 5 -21.83 -9.09 -19.10
C PRO A 5 -20.70 -9.87 -18.41
N LEU A 6 -19.50 -9.84 -18.99
CA LEU A 6 -18.33 -10.43 -18.36
C LEU A 6 -18.16 -9.81 -16.95
N PRO A 7 -17.78 -10.61 -15.94
CA PRO A 7 -17.58 -10.11 -14.60
C PRO A 7 -16.58 -8.96 -14.62
N CYS A 8 -16.96 -7.80 -14.03
CA CYS A 8 -16.12 -6.62 -14.01
C CYS A 8 -14.97 -6.81 -13.01
N ARG A 9 -13.85 -7.37 -13.50
CA ARG A 9 -12.61 -7.57 -12.71
C ARG A 9 -11.71 -6.36 -12.89
N ARG A 10 -11.53 -5.61 -11.83
CA ARG A 10 -10.69 -4.41 -11.81
C ARG A 10 -9.47 -4.64 -10.94
N LEU A 11 -8.29 -4.24 -11.42
CA LEU A 11 -7.02 -4.44 -10.74
C LEU A 11 -6.29 -3.11 -10.56
N ILE A 12 -5.98 -2.77 -9.32
CA ILE A 12 -5.01 -1.74 -8.96
C ILE A 12 -3.68 -2.45 -8.72
N VAL A 13 -2.60 -2.01 -9.38
CA VAL A 13 -1.25 -2.47 -9.10
C VAL A 13 -0.49 -1.31 -8.46
N ASN A 14 -0.18 -1.45 -7.16
CA ASN A 14 0.48 -0.40 -6.37
C ASN A 14 1.93 -0.74 -6.08
N GLY A 15 2.85 0.14 -6.46
CA GLY A 15 4.26 0.06 -6.07
C GLY A 15 4.47 0.77 -4.73
N ASP A 16 4.83 0.02 -3.70
CA ASP A 16 5.13 0.57 -2.38
C ASP A 16 6.57 1.14 -2.31
N ASP A 17 6.86 1.92 -1.30
CA ASP A 17 8.19 2.50 -0.99
C ASP A 17 8.68 3.57 -1.99
N PHE A 18 7.84 4.23 -2.77
CA PHE A 18 8.25 5.35 -3.65
C PHE A 18 8.88 6.46 -2.81
N GLY A 19 10.08 6.90 -3.15
CA GLY A 19 10.86 7.86 -2.36
C GLY A 19 11.93 7.22 -1.46
N LEU A 20 11.96 5.89 -1.35
CA LEU A 20 12.94 5.18 -0.52
C LEU A 20 14.35 5.24 -1.12
N SER A 21 14.49 5.10 -2.44
CA SER A 21 15.75 5.29 -3.18
C SER A 21 15.47 5.65 -4.64
N THR A 22 16.48 6.18 -5.33
CA THR A 22 16.37 6.49 -6.77
C THR A 22 16.14 5.25 -7.61
N GLN A 23 16.67 4.09 -7.23
CA GLN A 23 16.46 2.81 -7.91
C GLN A 23 15.02 2.31 -7.76
N VAL A 24 14.42 2.45 -6.57
CA VAL A 24 13.00 2.17 -6.33
C VAL A 24 12.14 3.11 -7.16
N ASN A 25 12.45 4.41 -7.15
CA ASN A 25 11.73 5.42 -7.91
C ASN A 25 11.73 5.10 -9.41
N ALA A 26 12.91 4.84 -9.97
CA ALA A 26 13.06 4.46 -11.38
C ALA A 26 12.34 3.15 -11.70
N GLY A 27 12.41 2.13 -10.82
CA GLY A 27 11.72 0.86 -10.99
C GLY A 27 10.20 1.00 -11.03
N ILE A 28 9.62 1.82 -10.14
CA ILE A 28 8.18 2.11 -10.11
C ILE A 28 7.73 2.83 -11.39
N VAL A 29 8.44 3.87 -11.80
CA VAL A 29 8.11 4.60 -13.04
C VAL A 29 8.28 3.69 -14.26
N HIS A 30 9.31 2.86 -14.32
CA HIS A 30 9.47 1.89 -15.39
C HIS A 30 8.33 0.86 -15.43
N ALA A 31 7.94 0.30 -14.27
CA ALA A 31 6.83 -0.62 -14.17
C ALA A 31 5.49 0.02 -14.58
N HIS A 32 5.32 1.34 -14.37
CA HIS A 32 4.15 2.09 -14.83
C HIS A 32 4.18 2.31 -16.34
N CYS A 33 5.27 2.83 -16.89
CA CYS A 33 5.36 3.19 -18.31
C CYS A 33 5.42 1.96 -19.24
N SER A 34 6.06 0.87 -18.80
CA SER A 34 6.33 -0.33 -19.63
C SER A 34 5.58 -1.58 -19.19
N GLY A 35 4.87 -1.53 -18.06
CA GLY A 35 4.23 -2.69 -17.43
C GLY A 35 2.77 -2.48 -17.09
N ILE A 36 2.36 -3.05 -15.95
CA ILE A 36 0.97 -3.06 -15.47
C ILE A 36 0.75 -2.21 -14.21
N LEU A 37 1.77 -1.53 -13.69
CA LEU A 37 1.66 -0.72 -12.48
C LEU A 37 0.80 0.53 -12.74
N THR A 38 -0.17 0.81 -11.85
CA THR A 38 -1.14 1.91 -12.02
C THR A 38 -1.07 2.95 -10.93
N SER A 39 -0.59 2.56 -9.76
CA SER A 39 -0.53 3.39 -8.56
C SER A 39 0.78 3.19 -7.82
N THR A 40 1.12 4.15 -6.99
CA THR A 40 2.25 4.05 -6.05
C THR A 40 1.94 4.80 -4.77
N SER A 41 2.65 4.49 -3.69
CA SER A 41 2.57 5.20 -2.43
C SER A 41 3.90 5.80 -2.01
N LEU A 42 3.92 7.12 -1.79
CA LEU A 42 5.10 7.94 -1.55
C LEU A 42 5.46 7.99 -0.07
N MET A 43 6.68 7.58 0.26
CA MET A 43 7.33 7.85 1.54
C MET A 43 7.89 9.27 1.56
N VAL A 44 7.14 10.23 2.11
CA VAL A 44 7.56 11.65 2.16
C VAL A 44 8.79 11.92 3.03
N THR A 45 9.27 10.91 3.75
CA THR A 45 10.45 10.94 4.60
C THR A 45 11.60 10.06 4.07
N GLY A 46 11.39 9.40 2.93
CA GLY A 46 12.41 8.57 2.29
C GLY A 46 13.59 9.42 1.78
N PRO A 47 14.81 8.87 1.73
CA PRO A 47 16.00 9.61 1.30
C PRO A 47 15.92 10.20 -0.12
N ALA A 48 15.11 9.59 -1.00
CA ALA A 48 14.92 10.03 -2.38
C ALA A 48 13.49 10.56 -2.66
N TRP A 49 12.81 11.10 -1.65
CA TRP A 49 11.42 11.56 -1.80
C TRP A 49 11.25 12.73 -2.77
N GLU A 50 12.24 13.63 -2.85
CA GLU A 50 12.21 14.79 -3.78
C GLU A 50 12.33 14.32 -5.24
N ASP A 51 13.21 13.36 -5.51
CA ASP A 51 13.31 12.70 -6.82
C ASP A 51 11.99 12.00 -7.19
N ALA A 52 11.38 11.29 -6.24
CA ALA A 52 10.07 10.67 -6.44
C ALA A 52 8.99 11.69 -6.81
N VAL A 53 8.95 12.84 -6.13
CA VAL A 53 8.01 13.93 -6.44
C VAL A 53 8.24 14.50 -7.84
N ALA A 54 9.50 14.70 -8.24
CA ALA A 54 9.83 15.17 -9.58
C ALA A 54 9.38 14.19 -10.66
N LEU A 55 9.64 12.89 -10.47
CA LEU A 55 9.21 11.82 -11.36
C LEU A 55 7.68 11.70 -11.42
N ALA A 56 6.99 11.81 -10.28
CA ALA A 56 5.52 11.77 -10.24
C ALA A 56 4.90 12.94 -11.03
N LYS A 57 5.47 14.15 -10.91
CA LYS A 57 5.03 15.32 -11.69
C LYS A 57 5.29 15.16 -13.19
N ALA A 58 6.38 14.50 -13.56
CA ALA A 58 6.69 14.18 -14.96
C ALA A 58 5.84 13.03 -15.51
N THR A 59 5.18 12.25 -14.64
CA THR A 59 4.36 11.08 -14.99
C THR A 59 2.94 11.22 -14.44
N PRO A 60 2.11 12.13 -14.97
CA PRO A 60 0.81 12.48 -14.39
C PRO A 60 -0.23 11.35 -14.44
N SER A 61 -0.02 10.33 -15.28
CA SER A 61 -0.83 9.11 -15.33
C SER A 61 -0.62 8.21 -14.10
N LEU A 62 0.54 8.30 -13.43
CA LEU A 62 0.81 7.53 -12.20
C LEU A 62 -0.02 8.11 -11.04
N SER A 63 -0.85 7.25 -10.44
CA SER A 63 -1.65 7.61 -9.27
C SER A 63 -0.78 7.53 -8.02
N VAL A 64 -0.67 8.62 -7.25
CA VAL A 64 0.22 8.67 -6.08
C VAL A 64 -0.57 8.81 -4.79
N GLY A 65 -0.33 7.90 -3.83
CA GLY A 65 -0.82 7.97 -2.45
C GLY A 65 0.29 8.29 -1.45
N LEU A 66 -0.08 8.38 -0.17
CA LEU A 66 0.87 8.53 0.93
C LEU A 66 1.20 7.17 1.53
N HIS A 67 2.48 6.78 1.54
CA HIS A 67 3.01 5.62 2.27
C HIS A 67 3.43 6.06 3.67
N LEU A 68 2.48 6.02 4.62
CA LEU A 68 2.69 6.47 5.99
C LEU A 68 3.82 5.69 6.67
N THR A 69 4.84 6.38 7.12
CA THR A 69 6.04 5.78 7.74
C THR A 69 6.05 6.06 9.23
N LEU A 70 5.83 5.01 10.04
CA LEU A 70 5.84 5.05 11.51
C LEU A 70 6.78 4.00 12.13
N VAL A 71 7.56 3.33 11.28
CA VAL A 71 8.54 2.29 11.65
C VAL A 71 9.58 2.20 10.54
N GLN A 72 10.80 1.80 10.85
CA GLN A 72 11.86 1.57 9.85
C GLN A 72 12.05 2.73 8.85
N GLY A 73 12.07 3.96 9.35
CA GLY A 73 12.27 5.15 8.53
C GLY A 73 12.46 6.38 9.41
N ARG A 74 12.50 7.55 8.79
CA ARG A 74 12.65 8.83 9.49
C ARG A 74 11.30 9.50 9.69
N ALA A 75 11.18 10.31 10.73
CA ALA A 75 10.05 11.17 10.97
C ALA A 75 10.17 12.50 10.21
N VAL A 76 9.03 13.17 9.98
CA VAL A 76 8.98 14.58 9.55
C VAL A 76 9.31 15.50 10.73
N LEU A 77 8.72 15.20 11.88
CA LEU A 77 8.90 16.00 13.08
C LEU A 77 10.22 15.68 13.79
N SER A 78 10.72 16.67 14.52
CA SER A 78 11.98 16.58 15.24
C SER A 78 11.88 15.73 16.53
N PRO A 79 13.00 15.18 17.04
CA PRO A 79 13.02 14.32 18.21
C PRO A 79 12.40 14.92 19.47
N HIS A 80 12.52 16.24 19.69
CA HIS A 80 11.91 16.88 20.86
C HIS A 80 10.38 16.89 20.84
N LEU A 81 9.75 16.79 19.64
CA LEU A 81 8.30 16.66 19.48
C LEU A 81 7.82 15.20 19.56
N LEU A 82 8.70 14.26 19.29
CA LEU A 82 8.39 12.82 19.24
C LEU A 82 9.29 11.98 20.18
N PRO A 83 9.54 12.39 21.43
CA PRO A 83 10.53 11.72 22.29
C PRO A 83 10.22 10.26 22.62
N ASP A 84 8.96 9.82 22.43
CA ASP A 84 8.57 8.43 22.68
C ASP A 84 8.60 7.56 21.39
N LEU A 85 8.76 8.15 20.20
CA LEU A 85 8.62 7.43 18.94
C LEU A 85 9.93 7.22 18.20
N ILE A 86 10.83 8.19 18.28
CA ILE A 86 12.05 8.24 17.47
C ILE A 86 13.29 8.42 18.35
N ASP A 87 14.43 8.05 17.80
CA ASP A 87 15.74 8.29 18.41
C ASP A 87 16.21 9.74 18.19
N HIS A 88 17.41 10.06 18.72
CA HIS A 88 18.02 11.37 18.61
C HIS A 88 18.39 11.76 17.17
N GLU A 89 18.49 10.77 16.27
CA GLU A 89 18.75 10.97 14.83
C GLU A 89 17.46 11.18 14.02
N GLY A 90 16.29 11.01 14.66
CA GLY A 90 14.98 11.16 14.04
C GLY A 90 14.44 9.88 13.38
N ASN A 91 15.00 8.71 13.74
CA ASN A 91 14.56 7.44 13.17
C ASN A 91 13.54 6.75 14.07
N PHE A 92 12.52 6.19 13.46
CA PHE A 92 11.59 5.28 14.14
C PHE A 92 12.24 3.96 14.52
N SER A 93 11.62 3.25 15.48
CA SER A 93 12.02 1.91 15.86
C SER A 93 12.15 0.97 14.67
N HIS A 94 13.16 0.11 14.70
CA HIS A 94 13.30 -0.99 13.73
C HIS A 94 12.36 -2.17 13.99
N ASN A 95 11.76 -2.22 15.18
CA ASN A 95 10.89 -3.32 15.60
C ASN A 95 9.40 -2.89 15.51
N PRO A 96 8.65 -3.39 14.52
CA PRO A 96 7.24 -3.02 14.34
C PRO A 96 6.34 -3.48 15.49
N THR A 97 6.68 -4.60 16.15
CA THR A 97 5.92 -5.12 17.29
C THR A 97 6.03 -4.19 18.48
N LEU A 98 7.25 -3.77 18.84
CA LEU A 98 7.47 -2.83 19.95
C LEU A 98 6.84 -1.47 19.65
N ALA A 99 6.96 -0.98 18.43
CA ALA A 99 6.30 0.25 18.00
C ALA A 99 4.78 0.13 18.16
N GLY A 100 4.17 -0.94 17.64
CA GLY A 100 2.74 -1.18 17.76
C GLY A 100 2.26 -1.28 19.22
N LEU A 101 2.95 -2.02 20.07
CA LEU A 101 2.60 -2.09 21.49
C LEU A 101 2.65 -0.70 22.16
N ARG A 102 3.66 0.09 21.86
CA ARG A 102 3.79 1.46 22.38
C ARG A 102 2.63 2.34 21.90
N TYR A 103 2.28 2.28 20.61
CA TYR A 103 1.15 3.04 20.04
C TYR A 103 -0.20 2.61 20.62
N PHE A 104 -0.32 1.34 21.01
CA PHE A 104 -1.57 0.83 21.58
C PHE A 104 -1.74 1.24 23.05
N PHE A 105 -0.70 1.12 23.87
CA PHE A 105 -0.82 1.29 25.32
C PHE A 105 -0.51 2.71 25.82
N SER A 106 0.28 3.51 25.12
CA SER A 106 0.68 4.84 25.56
C SER A 106 -0.20 5.94 24.94
N ARG A 107 -0.94 6.67 25.77
CA ARG A 107 -1.71 7.86 25.33
C ARG A 107 -0.78 8.95 24.79
N ARG A 108 0.40 9.14 25.43
CA ARG A 108 1.39 10.13 25.00
C ARG A 108 1.96 9.77 23.64
N ALA A 109 2.35 8.50 23.43
CA ALA A 109 2.80 8.04 22.11
C ALA A 109 1.72 8.21 21.02
N ARG A 110 0.45 7.95 21.32
CA ARG A 110 -0.65 8.18 20.37
C ARG A 110 -0.80 9.64 19.96
N ALA A 111 -0.62 10.58 20.91
CA ALA A 111 -0.65 12.00 20.58
C ALA A 111 0.50 12.38 19.63
N GLN A 112 1.70 11.83 19.87
CA GLN A 112 2.84 12.01 18.98
C GLN A 112 2.64 11.36 17.61
N VAL A 113 2.07 10.13 17.54
CA VAL A 113 1.68 9.47 16.28
C VAL A 113 0.71 10.34 15.49
N ARG A 114 -0.30 10.94 16.16
CA ARG A 114 -1.24 11.87 15.48
C ARG A 114 -0.52 13.08 14.89
N ALA A 115 0.39 13.68 15.65
CA ALA A 115 1.17 14.84 15.18
C ALA A 115 2.02 14.46 13.96
N GLU A 116 2.69 13.32 14.00
CA GLU A 116 3.52 12.85 12.89
C GLU A 116 2.69 12.46 11.66
N CYS A 117 1.56 11.75 11.82
CA CYS A 117 0.65 11.44 10.70
C CYS A 117 0.18 12.73 10.00
N ARG A 118 -0.16 13.77 10.78
CA ARG A 118 -0.52 15.08 10.26
C ARG A 118 0.64 15.69 9.47
N ALA A 119 1.83 15.71 10.06
CA ALA A 119 3.01 16.30 9.41
C ALA A 119 3.37 15.58 8.09
N GLN A 120 3.23 14.26 8.02
CA GLN A 120 3.44 13.53 6.77
C GLN A 120 2.37 13.84 5.72
N LEU A 121 1.10 13.97 6.11
CA LEU A 121 0.02 14.40 5.20
C LEU A 121 0.27 15.81 4.68
N GLU A 122 0.60 16.76 5.55
CA GLU A 122 0.88 18.13 5.18
C GLU A 122 2.08 18.23 4.24
N ARG A 123 3.15 17.46 4.53
CA ARG A 123 4.32 17.37 3.65
C ARG A 123 3.97 16.79 2.28
N PHE A 124 3.11 15.76 2.23
CA PHE A 124 2.60 15.23 0.97
C PHE A 124 1.82 16.29 0.19
N LEU A 125 0.88 16.97 0.82
CA LEU A 125 0.05 17.98 0.18
C LEU A 125 0.87 19.17 -0.31
N ALA A 126 1.93 19.56 0.42
CA ALA A 126 2.86 20.61 0.02
C ALA A 126 3.63 20.28 -1.27
N THR A 127 3.70 19.03 -1.70
CA THR A 127 4.28 18.66 -3.00
C THR A 127 3.44 19.12 -4.19
N GLY A 128 2.16 19.42 -3.99
CA GLY A 128 1.19 19.74 -5.03
C GLY A 128 0.65 18.50 -5.77
N LEU A 129 1.02 17.29 -5.38
CA LEU A 129 0.45 16.05 -5.91
C LEU A 129 -0.96 15.84 -5.36
N THR A 130 -1.85 15.26 -6.18
CA THR A 130 -3.17 14.84 -5.71
C THR A 130 -3.04 13.57 -4.86
N LEU A 131 -3.53 13.62 -3.61
CA LEU A 131 -3.54 12.47 -2.72
C LEU A 131 -4.59 11.45 -3.19
N ALA A 132 -4.14 10.36 -3.80
CA ALA A 132 -5.04 9.34 -4.33
C ALA A 132 -5.55 8.37 -3.25
N HIS A 133 -4.69 8.01 -2.30
CA HIS A 133 -5.00 7.12 -1.19
C HIS A 133 -3.97 7.25 -0.06
N VAL A 134 -4.25 6.59 1.04
CA VAL A 134 -3.30 6.40 2.14
C VAL A 134 -3.16 4.91 2.43
N ASP A 135 -1.93 4.47 2.53
CA ASP A 135 -1.54 3.17 3.07
C ASP A 135 -0.39 3.35 4.09
N GLY A 136 0.43 2.35 4.36
CA GLY A 136 1.53 2.55 5.31
C GLY A 136 2.53 1.42 5.34
N HIS A 137 3.77 1.81 5.55
CA HIS A 137 4.91 0.93 5.65
C HIS A 137 4.68 -0.16 6.71
N LEU A 138 4.95 -1.42 6.35
CA LEU A 138 4.63 -2.62 7.13
C LEU A 138 3.17 -2.66 7.62
N HIS A 139 2.25 -2.09 6.85
CA HIS A 139 0.80 -2.04 7.13
C HIS A 139 0.42 -1.42 8.47
N LEU A 140 1.26 -0.53 9.05
CA LEU A 140 0.95 0.13 10.32
C LEU A 140 -0.29 1.03 10.26
N HIS A 141 -0.74 1.45 9.08
CA HIS A 141 -2.03 2.11 8.91
C HIS A 141 -3.22 1.25 9.37
N MET A 142 -3.07 -0.09 9.42
CA MET A 142 -4.08 -1.02 9.95
C MET A 142 -4.02 -1.18 11.48
N HIS A 143 -2.98 -0.68 12.14
CA HIS A 143 -2.88 -0.73 13.59
C HIS A 143 -4.04 0.05 14.24
N PRO A 144 -4.77 -0.50 15.24
CA PRO A 144 -6.03 0.09 15.72
C PRO A 144 -5.95 1.57 16.13
N ALA A 145 -4.86 1.97 16.80
CA ALA A 145 -4.67 3.36 17.20
C ALA A 145 -4.31 4.25 16.01
N VAL A 146 -3.47 3.80 15.08
CA VAL A 146 -3.08 4.55 13.87
C VAL A 146 -4.29 4.69 12.95
N HIS A 147 -5.04 3.61 12.73
CA HIS A 147 -6.25 3.61 11.91
C HIS A 147 -7.30 4.59 12.42
N ALA A 148 -7.53 4.64 13.75
CA ALA A 148 -8.44 5.61 14.34
C ALA A 148 -7.98 7.07 14.11
N ILE A 149 -6.68 7.33 14.23
CA ILE A 149 -6.08 8.65 13.93
C ILE A 149 -6.28 9.00 12.45
N LEU A 150 -6.03 8.07 11.53
CA LEU A 150 -6.20 8.30 10.09
C LEU A 150 -7.66 8.56 9.71
N LEU A 151 -8.64 7.92 10.35
CA LEU A 151 -10.06 8.20 10.13
C LEU A 151 -10.46 9.61 10.56
N ASP A 152 -9.88 10.12 11.65
CA ASP A 152 -10.10 11.51 12.06
C ASP A 152 -9.45 12.48 11.07
N LEU A 153 -8.18 12.22 10.67
CA LEU A 153 -7.47 13.03 9.70
C LEU A 153 -8.11 12.96 8.30
N ALA A 154 -8.76 11.84 7.96
CA ALA A 154 -9.45 11.71 6.69
C ALA A 154 -10.57 12.73 6.52
N LYS A 155 -11.29 13.04 7.60
CA LYS A 155 -12.34 14.09 7.61
C LYS A 155 -11.72 15.48 7.43
N GLU A 156 -10.55 15.72 7.99
CA GLU A 156 -9.89 17.02 7.98
C GLU A 156 -9.18 17.29 6.62
N TYR A 157 -8.52 16.27 6.06
CA TYR A 157 -7.71 16.37 4.85
C TYR A 157 -8.39 15.83 3.59
N GLY A 158 -9.62 15.33 3.68
CA GLY A 158 -10.34 14.79 2.53
C GLY A 158 -9.74 13.50 1.96
N ILE A 159 -9.22 12.60 2.81
CA ILE A 159 -8.69 11.30 2.34
C ILE A 159 -9.85 10.47 1.76
N ALA A 160 -9.88 10.33 0.45
CA ALA A 160 -10.99 9.68 -0.26
C ALA A 160 -10.85 8.15 -0.33
N ALA A 161 -9.63 7.62 -0.26
CA ALA A 161 -9.37 6.18 -0.34
C ALA A 161 -8.25 5.74 0.60
N MET A 162 -8.32 4.49 1.04
CA MET A 162 -7.34 3.88 1.94
C MET A 162 -7.17 2.40 1.61
N ARG A 163 -5.95 1.87 1.70
CA ARG A 163 -5.71 0.43 1.58
C ARG A 163 -6.42 -0.33 2.71
N LEU A 164 -7.09 -1.41 2.36
CA LEU A 164 -7.60 -2.39 3.32
C LEU A 164 -6.78 -3.68 3.18
N THR A 165 -5.90 -3.92 4.14
CA THR A 165 -4.98 -5.08 4.10
C THR A 165 -5.74 -6.36 4.45
N ARG A 166 -6.32 -7.00 3.41
CA ARG A 166 -7.11 -8.23 3.54
C ARG A 166 -6.82 -9.17 2.38
N GLU A 167 -6.00 -10.19 2.63
CA GLU A 167 -5.69 -11.24 1.66
C GLU A 167 -6.38 -12.55 2.03
N ASP A 168 -7.02 -13.19 1.05
CA ASP A 168 -7.67 -14.48 1.24
C ASP A 168 -6.64 -15.61 1.35
N LEU A 169 -6.56 -16.22 2.53
CA LEU A 169 -5.59 -17.27 2.83
C LEU A 169 -5.71 -18.48 1.92
N ALA A 170 -6.95 -18.90 1.58
CA ALA A 170 -7.17 -20.07 0.73
C ALA A 170 -6.62 -19.82 -0.68
N SER A 171 -6.90 -18.66 -1.25
CA SER A 171 -6.37 -18.24 -2.53
C SER A 171 -4.84 -18.14 -2.50
N SER A 172 -4.29 -17.53 -1.46
CA SER A 172 -2.84 -17.37 -1.30
C SER A 172 -2.11 -18.71 -1.20
N LEU A 173 -2.64 -19.67 -0.42
CA LEU A 173 -2.07 -21.03 -0.31
C LEU A 173 -2.19 -21.83 -1.61
N ALA A 174 -3.27 -21.64 -2.38
CA ALA A 174 -3.45 -22.27 -3.69
C ALA A 174 -2.50 -21.70 -4.75
N LEU A 175 -2.07 -20.43 -4.62
CA LEU A 175 -1.09 -19.79 -5.50
C LEU A 175 0.34 -20.23 -5.14
N ASP A 176 0.65 -20.22 -3.84
CA ASP A 176 1.94 -20.62 -3.30
C ASP A 176 1.78 -21.13 -1.87
N ALA A 177 2.09 -22.41 -1.66
CA ALA A 177 1.97 -23.08 -0.34
C ALA A 177 3.18 -22.85 0.59
N HIS A 178 4.25 -22.21 0.11
CA HIS A 178 5.44 -21.94 0.93
C HIS A 178 5.09 -21.05 2.12
N HIS A 179 5.77 -21.25 3.25
CA HIS A 179 5.58 -20.50 4.50
C HIS A 179 4.15 -20.53 5.06
N GLY A 180 3.40 -21.64 4.86
CA GLY A 180 1.99 -21.76 5.22
C GLY A 180 1.63 -21.43 6.67
N LEU A 181 2.52 -21.71 7.66
CA LEU A 181 2.28 -21.33 9.06
C LEU A 181 2.36 -19.81 9.26
N ARG A 182 3.35 -19.13 8.66
CA ARG A 182 3.46 -17.66 8.69
C ARG A 182 2.21 -17.03 8.06
N LYS A 183 1.83 -17.47 6.87
CA LYS A 183 0.64 -16.99 6.16
C LYS A 183 -0.64 -17.14 6.99
N ARG A 184 -0.79 -18.24 7.74
CA ARG A 184 -1.94 -18.46 8.65
C ARG A 184 -1.98 -17.44 9.79
N TRP A 185 -0.84 -17.17 10.43
CA TRP A 185 -0.76 -16.17 11.51
C TRP A 185 -1.00 -14.75 11.00
N GLU A 186 -0.37 -14.37 9.92
CA GLU A 186 -0.60 -13.06 9.27
C GLU A 186 -2.07 -12.90 8.88
N SER A 187 -2.66 -13.93 8.25
CA SER A 187 -4.07 -13.91 7.85
C SER A 187 -5.01 -13.76 9.05
N LEU A 188 -4.75 -14.45 10.16
CA LEU A 188 -5.58 -14.32 11.37
C LEU A 188 -5.59 -12.89 11.91
N ILE A 189 -4.41 -12.26 11.98
CA ILE A 189 -4.25 -10.88 12.48
C ILE A 189 -4.95 -9.91 11.53
N PHE A 190 -4.58 -9.94 10.25
CA PHE A 190 -5.09 -8.96 9.28
C PHE A 190 -6.58 -9.16 8.97
N THR A 191 -7.13 -10.38 9.02
CA THR A 191 -8.57 -10.60 8.89
C THR A 191 -9.34 -9.91 10.01
N ARG A 192 -8.88 -10.02 11.26
CA ARG A 192 -9.55 -9.34 12.39
C ARG A 192 -9.44 -7.81 12.28
N LEU A 193 -8.26 -7.31 11.96
CA LEU A 193 -8.04 -5.87 11.78
C LEU A 193 -8.88 -5.31 10.63
N SER A 194 -8.92 -6.02 9.49
CA SER A 194 -9.66 -5.56 8.31
C SER A 194 -11.17 -5.59 8.51
N GLN A 195 -11.74 -6.56 9.24
CA GLN A 195 -13.16 -6.57 9.56
C GLN A 195 -13.60 -5.33 10.35
N VAL A 196 -12.77 -4.88 11.29
CA VAL A 196 -13.04 -3.66 12.06
C VAL A 196 -12.81 -2.41 11.22
N ALA A 197 -11.73 -2.37 10.46
CA ALA A 197 -11.38 -1.25 9.60
C ALA A 197 -12.43 -1.02 8.50
N GLU A 198 -12.88 -2.08 7.84
CA GLU A 198 -13.89 -2.03 6.78
C GLU A 198 -15.17 -1.32 7.24
N LYS A 199 -15.70 -1.70 8.41
CA LYS A 199 -16.91 -1.07 8.95
C LYS A 199 -16.73 0.44 9.14
N LYS A 200 -15.56 0.85 9.63
CA LYS A 200 -15.24 2.26 9.88
C LYS A 200 -14.98 3.03 8.58
N LEU A 201 -14.31 2.43 7.60
CA LEU A 201 -14.07 3.04 6.29
C LEU A 201 -15.41 3.27 5.56
N ARG A 202 -16.31 2.26 5.55
CA ARG A 202 -17.66 2.39 4.99
C ARG A 202 -18.45 3.52 5.67
N ALA A 203 -18.45 3.55 7.01
CA ALA A 203 -19.13 4.61 7.77
C ALA A 203 -18.54 5.99 7.51
N GLY A 204 -17.23 6.08 7.22
CA GLY A 204 -16.54 7.32 6.87
C GLY A 204 -16.66 7.71 5.40
N GLY A 205 -17.29 6.90 4.54
CA GLY A 205 -17.34 7.15 3.09
C GLY A 205 -15.99 7.07 2.41
N ILE A 206 -15.03 6.33 2.99
CA ILE A 206 -13.68 6.16 2.44
C ILE A 206 -13.67 4.92 1.56
N ALA A 207 -13.20 5.06 0.32
CA ALA A 207 -13.10 3.96 -0.63
C ALA A 207 -11.93 3.02 -0.28
N PHE A 208 -12.07 1.73 -0.60
CA PHE A 208 -11.02 0.72 -0.41
C PHE A 208 -11.22 -0.45 -1.38
N PRO A 209 -10.14 -1.19 -1.75
CA PRO A 209 -10.24 -2.39 -2.58
C PRO A 209 -10.99 -3.53 -1.87
N ASP A 210 -11.76 -4.33 -2.62
CA ASP A 210 -12.52 -5.47 -2.09
C ASP A 210 -11.60 -6.61 -1.64
N ALA A 211 -10.46 -6.78 -2.31
CA ALA A 211 -9.44 -7.78 -2.00
C ALA A 211 -8.04 -7.20 -2.19
N LEU A 212 -7.06 -7.82 -1.54
CA LEU A 212 -5.64 -7.45 -1.66
C LEU A 212 -4.82 -8.72 -1.87
N PHE A 213 -3.79 -8.62 -2.72
CA PHE A 213 -2.72 -9.61 -2.87
C PHE A 213 -1.36 -8.93 -2.73
N GLY A 214 -0.36 -9.70 -2.30
CA GLY A 214 1.01 -9.24 -2.05
C GLY A 214 1.43 -9.39 -0.58
N LEU A 215 0.49 -9.50 0.38
CA LEU A 215 0.80 -9.66 1.80
C LEU A 215 1.60 -10.95 2.06
N HIS A 216 1.11 -12.05 1.52
CA HIS A 216 1.73 -13.37 1.71
C HIS A 216 2.86 -13.67 0.70
N GLN A 217 3.05 -12.81 -0.30
CA GLN A 217 4.06 -12.94 -1.34
C GLN A 217 4.99 -11.72 -1.40
N SER A 218 5.00 -10.90 -0.37
CA SER A 218 5.79 -9.67 -0.29
C SER A 218 7.28 -9.95 -0.51
N GLY A 219 7.86 -9.27 -1.49
CA GLY A 219 9.26 -9.42 -1.85
C GLY A 219 9.58 -10.57 -2.82
N ASP A 220 8.59 -11.32 -3.33
CA ASP A 220 8.80 -12.41 -4.29
C ASP A 220 7.61 -12.58 -5.27
N LEU A 221 7.05 -11.47 -5.73
CA LEU A 221 6.02 -11.45 -6.78
C LEU A 221 6.68 -11.69 -8.14
N ASN A 222 6.76 -12.95 -8.55
CA ASN A 222 7.35 -13.32 -9.83
C ASN A 222 6.29 -13.52 -10.92
N GLU A 223 6.71 -13.59 -12.18
CA GLU A 223 5.85 -13.78 -13.35
C GLU A 223 4.91 -14.98 -13.19
N ARG A 224 5.43 -16.14 -12.76
CA ARG A 224 4.66 -17.36 -12.56
C ARG A 224 3.50 -17.15 -11.56
N TYR A 225 3.77 -16.39 -10.49
CA TYR A 225 2.74 -16.06 -9.49
C TYR A 225 1.64 -15.20 -10.13
N LEU A 226 2.01 -14.15 -10.87
CA LEU A 226 1.05 -13.27 -11.53
C LEU A 226 0.19 -14.00 -12.56
N LEU A 227 0.80 -14.85 -13.40
CA LEU A 227 0.07 -15.67 -14.38
C LEU A 227 -0.92 -16.65 -13.74
N LYS A 228 -0.66 -17.12 -12.51
CA LYS A 228 -1.59 -17.93 -11.74
C LYS A 228 -2.68 -17.11 -11.05
N LEU A 229 -2.36 -15.89 -10.61
CA LEU A 229 -3.28 -15.00 -9.90
C LEU A 229 -4.35 -14.43 -10.82
N LEU A 230 -3.97 -13.91 -12.00
CA LEU A 230 -4.86 -13.17 -12.90
C LEU A 230 -6.17 -13.90 -13.24
N PRO A 231 -6.16 -15.22 -13.59
CA PRO A 231 -7.40 -15.96 -13.84
C PRO A 231 -8.28 -16.17 -12.59
N ARG A 232 -7.72 -15.98 -11.41
CA ARG A 232 -8.41 -16.18 -10.11
C ARG A 232 -8.96 -14.89 -9.50
N LEU A 233 -8.71 -13.75 -10.12
CA LEU A 233 -9.31 -12.49 -9.67
C LEU A 233 -10.83 -12.59 -9.70
N ARG A 234 -11.47 -12.13 -8.62
CA ARG A 234 -12.93 -12.10 -8.49
C ARG A 234 -13.50 -10.80 -9.04
N GLU A 235 -14.82 -10.73 -9.22
CA GLU A 235 -15.52 -9.47 -9.47
C GLU A 235 -15.21 -8.44 -8.38
N GLY A 236 -15.24 -7.16 -8.78
CA GLY A 236 -14.93 -6.05 -7.90
C GLY A 236 -13.53 -5.49 -8.14
N VAL A 237 -12.97 -4.85 -7.14
CA VAL A 237 -11.64 -4.23 -7.18
C VAL A 237 -10.66 -5.04 -6.34
N THR A 238 -9.63 -5.54 -6.98
CA THR A 238 -8.48 -6.14 -6.31
C THR A 238 -7.31 -5.17 -6.33
N GLU A 239 -6.61 -5.04 -5.22
CA GLU A 239 -5.28 -4.44 -5.16
C GLU A 239 -4.22 -5.54 -5.17
N LEU A 240 -3.20 -5.37 -6.00
CA LEU A 240 -1.93 -6.07 -5.94
C LEU A 240 -0.87 -5.06 -5.54
N TYR A 241 -0.25 -5.19 -4.37
CA TYR A 241 0.88 -4.34 -4.03
C TYR A 241 2.22 -5.07 -4.19
N CYS A 242 3.25 -4.34 -4.49
CA CYS A 242 4.57 -4.85 -4.86
C CYS A 242 5.66 -3.84 -4.53
N HIS A 243 6.92 -4.28 -4.62
CA HIS A 243 8.10 -3.47 -4.29
C HIS A 243 9.14 -3.50 -5.42
N PRO A 244 8.80 -3.06 -6.65
CA PRO A 244 9.73 -3.12 -7.77
C PRO A 244 10.91 -2.17 -7.58
N SER A 245 12.11 -2.61 -7.97
CA SER A 245 13.31 -1.76 -7.98
C SER A 245 14.32 -2.26 -8.98
N PHE A 246 15.12 -1.36 -9.53
CA PHE A 246 16.37 -1.74 -10.16
C PHE A 246 17.42 -2.10 -9.09
N LEU A 247 18.39 -2.94 -9.47
CA LEU A 247 19.54 -3.29 -8.64
C LEU A 247 20.83 -2.70 -9.23
N PRO A 248 21.87 -2.43 -8.41
CA PRO A 248 21.88 -2.60 -6.95
C PRO A 248 21.11 -1.49 -6.22
N CYS A 249 20.49 -1.83 -5.07
CA CYS A 249 19.81 -0.90 -4.22
C CYS A 249 20.17 -1.15 -2.74
N PRO A 250 21.33 -0.64 -2.28
CA PRO A 250 21.84 -0.91 -0.92
C PRO A 250 20.95 -0.38 0.18
N GLU A 251 20.23 0.72 -0.05
CA GLU A 251 19.34 1.36 0.93
C GLU A 251 18.24 0.42 1.40
N VAL A 252 17.61 -0.31 0.47
CA VAL A 252 16.53 -1.23 0.80
C VAL A 252 17.04 -2.57 1.34
N ARG A 253 18.28 -2.95 1.03
CA ARG A 253 18.87 -4.22 1.47
C ARG A 253 18.99 -4.30 2.99
N ARG A 254 19.15 -3.17 3.65
CA ARG A 254 19.18 -3.06 5.12
C ARG A 254 17.85 -3.49 5.76
N TRP A 255 16.73 -3.17 5.12
CA TRP A 255 15.39 -3.35 5.69
C TRP A 255 14.71 -4.64 5.23
N THR A 256 14.92 -4.99 3.96
CA THR A 256 14.30 -6.13 3.29
C THR A 256 15.33 -6.97 2.54
N PRO A 257 16.31 -7.60 3.25
CA PRO A 257 17.44 -8.28 2.60
C PRO A 257 17.03 -9.49 1.74
N THR A 258 15.84 -10.03 1.96
CA THR A 258 15.30 -11.20 1.25
C THR A 258 14.40 -10.82 0.07
N TYR A 259 14.07 -9.53 -0.11
CA TYR A 259 13.19 -9.11 -1.20
C TYR A 259 13.91 -9.16 -2.54
N ARG A 260 13.27 -9.78 -3.51
CA ARG A 260 13.71 -9.91 -4.91
C ARG A 260 13.02 -8.83 -5.75
N ARG A 261 13.35 -7.58 -5.47
CA ARG A 261 12.68 -6.40 -6.06
C ARG A 261 12.86 -6.28 -7.57
N ASP A 262 13.97 -6.76 -8.09
CA ASP A 262 14.27 -6.92 -9.53
C ASP A 262 13.34 -7.93 -10.19
N VAL A 263 13.10 -9.07 -9.55
CA VAL A 263 12.17 -10.10 -10.04
C VAL A 263 10.73 -9.57 -10.05
N GLU A 264 10.33 -8.77 -9.05
CA GLU A 264 9.03 -8.10 -9.06
C GLU A 264 8.93 -7.09 -10.21
N LEU A 265 9.98 -6.33 -10.48
CA LEU A 265 10.04 -5.39 -11.60
C LEU A 265 9.91 -6.12 -12.94
N GLU A 266 10.68 -7.20 -13.14
CA GLU A 266 10.61 -8.06 -14.34
C GLU A 266 9.20 -8.63 -14.54
N ALA A 267 8.57 -9.12 -13.47
CA ALA A 267 7.22 -9.67 -13.52
C ALA A 267 6.17 -8.62 -13.93
N LEU A 268 6.26 -7.41 -13.37
CA LEU A 268 5.35 -6.31 -13.68
C LEU A 268 5.48 -5.79 -15.12
N THR A 269 6.66 -5.90 -15.71
CA THR A 269 6.96 -5.46 -17.09
C THR A 269 6.88 -6.58 -18.12
N SER A 270 6.62 -7.82 -17.68
CA SER A 270 6.53 -9.00 -18.55
C SER A 270 5.47 -8.86 -19.64
N PRO A 271 5.82 -9.08 -20.92
CA PRO A 271 4.85 -9.16 -22.01
C PRO A 271 3.80 -10.25 -21.79
N ALA A 272 4.18 -11.38 -21.18
CA ALA A 272 3.26 -12.49 -20.90
C ALA A 272 2.21 -12.08 -19.86
N VAL A 273 2.60 -11.34 -18.81
CA VAL A 273 1.67 -10.82 -17.80
C VAL A 273 0.72 -9.79 -18.40
N ARG A 274 1.21 -8.86 -19.23
CA ARG A 274 0.35 -7.90 -19.94
C ARG A 274 -0.67 -8.59 -20.86
N ALA A 275 -0.22 -9.59 -21.62
CA ALA A 275 -1.10 -10.39 -22.46
C ALA A 275 -2.16 -11.15 -21.63
N ALA A 276 -1.78 -11.70 -20.48
CA ALA A 276 -2.69 -12.38 -19.57
C ALA A 276 -3.74 -11.42 -18.96
N VAL A 277 -3.38 -10.19 -18.58
CA VAL A 277 -4.33 -9.16 -18.12
C VAL A 277 -5.41 -8.93 -19.19
N ALA A 278 -5.01 -8.73 -20.45
CA ALA A 278 -5.94 -8.53 -21.56
C ALA A 278 -6.81 -9.79 -21.82
N ALA A 279 -6.19 -10.98 -21.88
CA ALA A 279 -6.88 -12.24 -22.16
C ALA A 279 -7.91 -12.61 -21.07
N GLN A 280 -7.67 -12.23 -19.81
CA GLN A 280 -8.59 -12.46 -18.70
C GLN A 280 -9.68 -11.39 -18.55
N GLY A 281 -9.72 -10.37 -19.43
CA GLY A 281 -10.67 -9.27 -19.34
C GLY A 281 -10.52 -8.44 -18.06
N VAL A 282 -9.29 -8.36 -17.51
CA VAL A 282 -9.00 -7.55 -16.34
C VAL A 282 -8.79 -6.11 -16.75
N THR A 283 -9.54 -5.19 -16.13
CA THR A 283 -9.38 -3.75 -16.34
C THR A 283 -8.38 -3.19 -15.33
N LEU A 284 -7.25 -2.68 -15.80
CA LEU A 284 -6.31 -1.94 -14.96
C LEU A 284 -6.94 -0.58 -14.59
N ILE A 285 -7.01 -0.30 -13.32
CA ILE A 285 -7.46 0.97 -12.74
C ILE A 285 -6.46 1.47 -11.71
N SER A 286 -6.59 2.71 -11.31
CA SER A 286 -5.79 3.31 -10.24
C SER A 286 -6.64 3.60 -8.99
N TYR A 287 -6.00 4.01 -7.90
CA TYR A 287 -6.73 4.48 -6.73
C TYR A 287 -7.59 5.73 -6.99
N ARG A 288 -7.25 6.56 -8.00
CA ARG A 288 -8.09 7.70 -8.42
C ARG A 288 -9.45 7.28 -8.96
N ASP A 289 -9.58 6.03 -9.43
CA ASP A 289 -10.81 5.48 -10.02
C ASP A 289 -11.72 4.84 -8.97
N LEU A 290 -11.23 4.64 -7.74
CA LEU A 290 -12.03 4.13 -6.64
C LEU A 290 -13.11 5.14 -6.24
N ARG A 291 -14.30 4.61 -6.00
CA ARG A 291 -15.42 5.38 -5.42
C ARG A 291 -15.87 4.66 -4.16
N PRO A 292 -16.32 5.40 -3.13
CA PRO A 292 -16.95 4.79 -1.96
C PRO A 292 -18.09 3.88 -2.40
N ALA A 293 -18.23 2.71 -1.75
CA ALA A 293 -19.42 1.88 -1.95
C ALA A 293 -20.65 2.77 -1.66
N ARG A 294 -21.61 2.79 -2.60
CA ARG A 294 -22.89 3.47 -2.37
C ARG A 294 -23.49 2.88 -1.11
N THR A 295 -23.67 3.70 -0.10
CA THR A 295 -24.53 3.33 1.03
C THR A 295 -25.93 3.23 0.44
N ASP A 296 -26.46 2.01 0.28
CA ASP A 296 -27.87 1.82 -0.07
C ASP A 296 -28.70 2.43 1.07
N SER A 297 -29.04 3.69 0.87
CA SER A 297 -29.96 4.47 1.72
C SER A 297 -31.41 4.13 1.39
N THR A 298 -31.74 2.86 1.12
CA THR A 298 -33.11 2.41 0.91
C THR A 298 -33.33 1.04 1.51
N ALA A 299 -33.24 0.96 2.84
CA ALA A 299 -33.98 -0.02 3.61
C ALA A 299 -34.71 0.75 4.71
N ARG A 300 -35.88 1.29 4.33
CA ARG A 300 -36.94 1.67 5.29
C ARG A 300 -37.84 0.48 5.51
#